data_e3644018e4e3421baf7ce6bdb0d22023
#
_entry.id   e3644018e4e3421baf7ce6bdb0d22023
#
_cell.length_a   1.000
_cell.length_b   1.000
_cell.length_c   1.000
_cell.angle_alpha   90.00
_cell.angle_beta   90.00
_cell.angle_gamma   90.00
#
_symmetry.space_group_name_H-M   'P 1'
#
loop_
_entity.id
_entity.type
_entity.pdbx_description
1 polymer ?
#
loop_
_entity_poly.entity_id
_entity_poly.type
_entity_poly.pdbx_seq_one_letter_code
_entity_poly.pdbx_strand_id
1 'polypeptide(L)'
;MAALTVNGGHVLSRGGFRARDVNVVTLPGGPVQVYDVELTGLRGLPPTEGGRARVLVRAHGVPITLGVVDVPPEGLSPTGVAERLAEVLGDVEIDSTDLERLARRNALAENGPHLTVQIATKDRAEPLRRCLDSLAALRYRSFDVVVVDNAPRSGETGAVVRDWERAHPSIGVRYLQEPVPGAARAHNRALAVAEGSWVVRTDDDVVVDPEWLAAIAEAATSGPGVECVTGLILPAELATPAQELLEQFGGYARGYRRRRVDLGENRPADPLFPFTTGRLGSGANIAFDAAKLRARGGFDTALGPGTPARGGEDLLAVFDVLTGGGGVVYEPSALVWHWNRRELASLRKLMHDYGVGLAAYLTAAAMRQPRLALGKSRHVVAGVRHVVGRSSPKNKAKRRDYPKDLERRELLGMVAGPAAYLVGRLGRRGGSAPVAPTERSTEAVP
;
A
#
# COMPACT_ATOMS: atom_id res chain seq x y z
N MET A 1 18.90 -3.25 -32.56
CA MET A 1 19.31 -2.34 -31.46
C MET A 1 18.18 -1.33 -31.32
N ALA A 2 17.23 -1.60 -30.42
CA ALA A 2 16.15 -0.67 -30.11
C ALA A 2 16.71 0.46 -29.24
N ALA A 3 16.58 1.70 -29.71
CA ALA A 3 16.93 2.87 -28.94
C ALA A 3 15.74 3.17 -27.99
N LEU A 4 15.98 3.22 -26.69
CA LEU A 4 15.03 3.77 -25.72
C LEU A 4 14.92 5.28 -25.99
N THR A 5 13.81 5.72 -26.53
CA THR A 5 13.55 7.13 -26.83
C THR A 5 12.81 7.75 -25.65
N VAL A 6 13.38 8.76 -25.04
CA VAL A 6 12.73 9.61 -24.03
C VAL A 6 12.18 10.83 -24.76
N ASN A 7 10.87 11.05 -24.73
CA ASN A 7 10.28 12.26 -25.32
C ASN A 7 10.74 13.50 -24.53
N GLY A 8 11.46 14.37 -25.21
CA GLY A 8 12.12 15.55 -24.66
C GLY A 8 13.56 15.71 -25.15
N GLY A 9 13.99 14.93 -26.14
CA GLY A 9 15.28 15.13 -26.83
C GLY A 9 16.53 14.61 -26.11
N HIS A 10 16.38 13.90 -24.99
CA HIS A 10 17.49 13.21 -24.33
C HIS A 10 17.48 11.73 -24.72
N VAL A 11 18.33 11.38 -25.68
CA VAL A 11 18.72 9.99 -25.90
C VAL A 11 19.50 9.56 -24.66
N LEU A 12 18.96 8.60 -23.90
CA LEU A 12 19.72 7.96 -22.83
C LEU A 12 20.88 7.20 -23.49
N SER A 13 22.05 7.87 -23.58
CA SER A 13 23.29 7.25 -24.01
C SER A 13 23.65 6.14 -23.02
N ARG A 14 24.09 5.01 -23.54
CA ARG A 14 24.62 3.81 -22.89
C ARG A 14 25.39 4.10 -21.58
N GLY A 15 24.71 4.18 -20.46
CA GLY A 15 25.32 4.40 -19.17
C GLY A 15 24.46 3.85 -18.06
N GLY A 16 24.84 2.78 -17.62
CA GLY A 16 24.71 1.93 -16.47
C GLY A 16 23.55 2.16 -15.45
N PHE A 17 22.80 1.14 -15.03
CA PHE A 17 21.74 1.08 -13.98
C PHE A 17 22.31 0.76 -12.59
N ARG A 18 21.73 1.23 -11.51
CA ARG A 18 22.04 0.76 -10.15
C ARG A 18 21.07 -0.37 -9.77
N ALA A 19 21.57 -1.60 -9.66
CA ALA A 19 20.85 -2.64 -8.96
C ALA A 19 20.95 -2.36 -7.44
N ARG A 20 19.82 -2.22 -6.77
CA ARG A 20 19.73 -2.35 -5.31
C ARG A 20 19.19 -3.75 -5.04
N ASP A 21 19.93 -4.56 -4.30
CA ASP A 21 19.45 -5.86 -3.88
C ASP A 21 18.29 -5.67 -2.90
N VAL A 22 17.08 -5.88 -3.39
CA VAL A 22 15.90 -5.96 -2.54
C VAL A 22 15.60 -7.44 -2.32
N ASN A 23 16.24 -8.02 -1.32
CA ASN A 23 16.00 -9.37 -0.81
C ASN A 23 16.03 -10.51 -1.85
N VAL A 24 17.15 -11.19 -1.94
CA VAL A 24 17.26 -12.48 -2.62
C VAL A 24 16.49 -13.52 -1.81
N VAL A 25 15.42 -14.08 -2.36
CA VAL A 25 14.64 -15.13 -1.71
C VAL A 25 14.54 -16.34 -2.62
N THR A 26 14.89 -17.52 -2.06
CA THR A 26 14.93 -18.79 -2.77
C THR A 26 13.57 -19.51 -2.74
N LEU A 27 13.06 -19.99 -3.89
CA LEU A 27 11.80 -20.74 -4.04
C LEU A 27 11.99 -22.22 -4.36
N PRO A 28 11.04 -23.11 -3.96
CA PRO A 28 10.93 -24.45 -4.57
C PRO A 28 10.53 -24.31 -6.04
N GLY A 29 11.41 -24.69 -6.93
CA GLY A 29 11.28 -24.47 -8.39
C GLY A 29 12.22 -23.39 -8.92
N GLY A 30 13.11 -22.88 -8.06
CA GLY A 30 14.03 -21.78 -8.28
C GLY A 30 13.52 -20.47 -7.67
N PRO A 31 14.42 -19.66 -7.11
CA PRO A 31 14.05 -18.39 -6.51
C PRO A 31 13.54 -17.41 -7.56
N VAL A 32 12.37 -16.80 -7.33
CA VAL A 32 12.04 -15.55 -8.01
C VAL A 32 12.70 -14.44 -7.22
N GLN A 33 13.85 -14.00 -7.66
CA GLN A 33 14.55 -12.87 -7.09
C GLN A 33 13.81 -11.58 -7.45
N VAL A 34 13.84 -10.60 -6.57
CA VAL A 34 13.29 -9.28 -6.85
C VAL A 34 14.45 -8.30 -6.90
N TYR A 35 14.66 -7.67 -8.06
CA TYR A 35 15.66 -6.63 -8.26
C TYR A 35 15.00 -5.28 -8.47
N ASP A 36 15.64 -4.25 -7.99
CA ASP A 36 15.31 -2.86 -8.25
C ASP A 36 16.41 -2.25 -9.13
N VAL A 37 16.06 -1.88 -10.36
CA VAL A 37 17.02 -1.49 -11.40
C VAL A 37 16.73 -0.06 -11.86
N GLU A 38 17.72 0.82 -11.70
CA GLU A 38 17.67 2.20 -12.16
C GLU A 38 18.23 2.35 -13.58
N LEU A 39 17.43 2.88 -14.53
CA LEU A 39 17.81 3.06 -15.93
C LEU A 39 18.94 4.07 -16.15
N THR A 40 19.13 5.01 -15.24
CA THR A 40 20.14 6.07 -15.37
C THR A 40 21.51 5.70 -14.81
N GLY A 41 21.78 4.43 -14.57
CA GLY A 41 23.05 3.98 -14.03
C GLY A 41 23.16 2.44 -13.94
N LEU A 42 23.09 1.71 -15.11
CA LEU A 42 22.97 0.25 -15.17
C LEU A 42 24.17 -0.50 -14.60
N ARG A 43 23.90 -1.35 -13.62
CA ARG A 43 24.84 -2.38 -13.13
C ARG A 43 24.38 -3.76 -13.58
N GLY A 44 25.29 -4.72 -13.66
CA GLY A 44 24.96 -6.11 -13.84
C GLY A 44 24.19 -6.69 -12.64
N LEU A 45 23.51 -7.80 -12.86
CA LEU A 45 22.94 -8.60 -11.76
C LEU A 45 24.00 -9.61 -11.29
N PRO A 46 24.13 -9.81 -9.96
CA PRO A 46 25.14 -10.70 -9.41
C PRO A 46 24.87 -12.16 -9.79
N PRO A 47 25.87 -13.06 -9.69
CA PRO A 47 25.65 -14.49 -9.78
C PRO A 47 24.62 -14.98 -8.77
N THR A 48 23.80 -15.96 -9.19
CA THR A 48 22.69 -16.49 -8.42
C THR A 48 22.60 -18.02 -8.65
N GLU A 49 21.61 -18.68 -8.03
CA GLU A 49 21.31 -20.07 -8.37
C GLU A 49 20.68 -20.22 -9.77
N GLY A 50 20.49 -19.11 -10.48
CA GLY A 50 19.79 -19.06 -11.75
C GLY A 50 18.26 -19.10 -11.58
N GLY A 51 17.54 -18.70 -12.61
CA GLY A 51 16.08 -18.78 -12.64
C GLY A 51 15.40 -17.46 -12.97
N ARG A 52 14.09 -17.38 -12.74
CA ARG A 52 13.30 -16.19 -13.01
C ARG A 52 13.49 -15.13 -11.92
N ALA A 53 13.68 -13.90 -12.35
CA ALA A 53 13.70 -12.74 -11.47
C ALA A 53 12.58 -11.76 -11.83
N ARG A 54 12.02 -11.10 -10.83
CA ARG A 54 11.20 -9.90 -11.03
C ARG A 54 12.10 -8.68 -10.93
N VAL A 55 12.03 -7.82 -11.90
CA VAL A 55 12.86 -6.61 -11.98
C VAL A 55 11.94 -5.39 -11.97
N LEU A 56 11.95 -4.65 -10.87
CA LEU A 56 11.39 -3.30 -10.86
C LEU A 56 12.32 -2.40 -11.63
N VAL A 57 11.82 -1.76 -12.65
CA VAL A 57 12.57 -0.82 -13.47
C VAL A 57 12.18 0.60 -13.07
N ARG A 58 13.19 1.42 -12.78
CA ARG A 58 13.05 2.84 -12.48
C ARG A 58 13.80 3.69 -13.50
N ALA A 59 13.33 4.88 -13.72
CA ALA A 59 14.10 5.95 -14.36
C ALA A 59 14.04 7.20 -13.50
N HIS A 60 15.20 7.74 -13.15
CA HIS A 60 15.32 8.87 -12.22
C HIS A 60 14.57 8.62 -10.88
N GLY A 61 14.59 7.39 -10.38
CA GLY A 61 13.90 6.98 -9.17
C GLY A 61 12.38 6.75 -9.33
N VAL A 62 11.81 7.01 -10.50
CA VAL A 62 10.38 6.78 -10.77
C VAL A 62 10.17 5.33 -11.23
N PRO A 63 9.33 4.52 -10.56
CA PRO A 63 8.96 3.19 -11.02
C PRO A 63 8.23 3.24 -12.35
N ILE A 64 8.70 2.46 -13.33
CA ILE A 64 8.14 2.43 -14.68
C ILE A 64 7.37 1.15 -14.94
N THR A 65 7.94 0.01 -14.55
CA THR A 65 7.34 -1.31 -14.74
C THR A 65 7.98 -2.35 -13.83
N LEU A 66 7.30 -3.48 -13.69
CA LEU A 66 7.85 -4.70 -13.08
C LEU A 66 7.88 -5.78 -14.16
N GLY A 67 9.08 -6.13 -14.62
CA GLY A 67 9.29 -7.19 -15.61
C GLY A 67 9.61 -8.53 -14.95
N VAL A 68 9.53 -9.60 -15.74
CA VAL A 68 10.07 -10.92 -15.37
C VAL A 68 11.18 -11.25 -16.37
N VAL A 69 12.37 -11.51 -15.88
CA VAL A 69 13.54 -11.86 -16.69
C VAL A 69 14.15 -13.17 -16.21
N ASP A 70 14.74 -13.92 -17.12
CA ASP A 70 15.55 -15.09 -16.79
C ASP A 70 16.98 -14.63 -16.50
N VAL A 71 17.48 -14.95 -15.30
CA VAL A 71 18.84 -14.65 -14.85
C VAL A 71 19.63 -15.97 -14.82
N PRO A 72 20.71 -16.09 -15.60
CA PRO A 72 21.55 -17.29 -15.55
C PRO A 72 22.38 -17.36 -14.26
N PRO A 73 22.92 -18.55 -13.88
CA PRO A 73 23.66 -18.71 -12.63
C PRO A 73 24.86 -17.77 -12.48
N GLU A 74 25.51 -17.40 -13.57
CA GLU A 74 26.63 -16.46 -13.60
C GLU A 74 26.20 -14.99 -13.43
N GLY A 75 24.89 -14.72 -13.35
CA GLY A 75 24.35 -13.39 -13.32
C GLY A 75 24.21 -12.77 -14.69
N LEU A 76 23.96 -11.46 -14.74
CA LEU A 76 23.87 -10.68 -16.00
C LEU A 76 24.84 -9.53 -15.97
N SER A 77 25.59 -9.35 -17.06
CA SER A 77 26.34 -8.11 -17.30
C SER A 77 25.37 -6.93 -17.48
N PRO A 78 25.82 -5.67 -17.35
CA PRO A 78 24.98 -4.51 -17.63
C PRO A 78 24.33 -4.55 -19.02
N THR A 79 25.05 -5.02 -20.05
CA THR A 79 24.52 -5.21 -21.40
C THR A 79 23.45 -6.30 -21.43
N GLY A 80 23.68 -7.44 -20.76
CA GLY A 80 22.71 -8.52 -20.67
C GLY A 80 21.42 -8.11 -19.95
N VAL A 81 21.52 -7.27 -18.91
CA VAL A 81 20.33 -6.68 -18.25
C VAL A 81 19.59 -5.78 -19.23
N ALA A 82 20.29 -4.90 -19.96
CA ALA A 82 19.67 -4.01 -20.94
C ALA A 82 18.92 -4.78 -22.05
N GLU A 83 19.52 -5.86 -22.56
CA GLU A 83 18.90 -6.71 -23.58
C GLU A 83 17.63 -7.38 -23.07
N ARG A 84 17.67 -7.99 -21.86
CA ARG A 84 16.48 -8.62 -21.25
C ARG A 84 15.39 -7.63 -20.92
N LEU A 85 15.75 -6.44 -20.45
CA LEU A 85 14.77 -5.39 -20.16
C LEU A 85 14.15 -4.80 -21.43
N ALA A 86 14.89 -4.69 -22.55
CA ALA A 86 14.34 -4.23 -23.82
C ALA A 86 13.19 -5.10 -24.33
N GLU A 87 13.22 -6.42 -24.05
CA GLU A 87 12.13 -7.35 -24.37
C GLU A 87 10.86 -7.09 -23.53
N VAL A 88 11.02 -6.53 -22.34
CA VAL A 88 9.94 -6.35 -21.33
C VAL A 88 9.38 -4.94 -21.34
N LEU A 89 10.23 -3.94 -21.59
CA LEU A 89 9.88 -2.52 -21.40
C LEU A 89 9.02 -1.94 -22.52
N GLY A 90 9.13 -2.44 -23.74
CA GLY A 90 8.58 -1.72 -24.89
C GLY A 90 9.08 -0.28 -24.95
N ASP A 91 8.27 0.62 -25.52
CA ASP A 91 8.57 2.06 -25.53
C ASP A 91 8.28 2.67 -24.14
N VAL A 92 9.34 3.04 -23.42
CA VAL A 92 9.24 3.74 -22.14
C VAL A 92 9.38 5.24 -22.38
N GLU A 93 8.34 5.96 -22.03
CA GLU A 93 8.27 7.41 -22.16
C GLU A 93 8.36 8.04 -20.76
N ILE A 94 9.40 8.86 -20.52
CA ILE A 94 9.53 9.75 -19.36
C ILE A 94 9.29 11.16 -19.86
N ASP A 95 8.24 11.79 -19.39
CA ASP A 95 7.91 13.14 -19.81
C ASP A 95 8.57 14.22 -18.91
N SER A 96 8.55 15.47 -19.37
CA SER A 96 9.12 16.61 -18.63
C SER A 96 8.42 16.81 -17.27
N THR A 97 7.16 16.43 -17.15
CA THR A 97 6.39 16.56 -15.89
C THR A 97 6.88 15.59 -14.82
N ASP A 98 7.45 14.45 -15.20
CA ASP A 98 8.10 13.52 -14.26
C ASP A 98 9.37 14.13 -13.67
N LEU A 99 10.17 14.83 -14.47
CA LEU A 99 11.37 15.53 -14.01
C LEU A 99 11.04 16.70 -13.10
N GLU A 100 10.03 17.48 -13.42
CA GLU A 100 9.54 18.58 -12.57
C GLU A 100 9.03 18.05 -11.21
N ARG A 101 8.29 16.93 -11.22
CA ARG A 101 7.85 16.26 -9.99
C ARG A 101 9.03 15.77 -9.16
N LEU A 102 10.05 15.20 -9.79
CA LEU A 102 11.26 14.77 -9.11
C LEU A 102 11.98 15.95 -8.46
N ALA A 103 12.11 17.08 -9.15
CA ALA A 103 12.70 18.29 -8.58
C ALA A 103 11.92 18.80 -7.36
N ARG A 104 10.58 18.86 -7.44
CA ARG A 104 9.73 19.21 -6.29
C ARG A 104 9.87 18.22 -5.14
N ARG A 105 9.90 16.91 -5.42
CA ARG A 105 10.10 15.86 -4.42
C ARG A 105 11.41 16.04 -3.68
N ASN A 106 12.51 16.33 -4.37
CA ASN A 106 13.80 16.57 -3.76
C ASN A 106 13.78 17.82 -2.85
N ALA A 107 13.10 18.89 -3.26
CA ALA A 107 12.94 20.09 -2.43
C ALA A 107 12.09 19.80 -1.19
N LEU A 108 11.02 19.03 -1.31
CA LEU A 108 10.14 18.65 -0.21
C LEU A 108 10.79 17.65 0.75
N ALA A 109 11.75 16.85 0.30
CA ALA A 109 12.48 15.94 1.18
C ALA A 109 13.17 16.68 2.34
N GLU A 110 13.63 17.92 2.10
CA GLU A 110 14.30 18.76 3.10
C GLU A 110 13.32 19.72 3.81
N ASN A 111 12.36 20.28 3.08
CA ASN A 111 11.51 21.39 3.54
C ASN A 111 10.00 21.11 3.39
N GLY A 112 9.59 19.85 3.35
CA GLY A 112 8.20 19.48 3.19
C GLY A 112 7.37 19.61 4.48
N PRO A 113 6.03 19.45 4.38
CA PRO A 113 5.14 19.49 5.52
C PRO A 113 5.45 18.38 6.52
N HIS A 114 5.18 18.60 7.81
CA HIS A 114 5.31 17.55 8.79
C HIS A 114 4.29 16.43 8.55
N LEU A 115 4.76 15.18 8.53
CA LEU A 115 3.95 13.98 8.30
C LEU A 115 4.00 13.08 9.53
N THR A 116 2.87 12.47 9.91
CA THR A 116 2.87 11.43 10.95
C THR A 116 2.68 10.06 10.31
N VAL A 117 3.67 9.19 10.42
CA VAL A 117 3.57 7.78 10.03
C VAL A 117 2.84 7.01 11.11
N GLN A 118 1.77 6.31 10.77
CA GLN A 118 1.02 5.48 11.71
C GLN A 118 1.11 4.00 11.36
N ILE A 119 1.47 3.17 12.34
CA ILE A 119 1.60 1.73 12.22
C ILE A 119 0.73 1.07 13.30
N ALA A 120 -0.24 0.25 12.88
CA ALA A 120 -0.96 -0.63 13.79
C ALA A 120 -0.30 -2.01 13.75
N THR A 121 -0.01 -2.56 14.91
CA THR A 121 0.62 -3.89 15.04
C THR A 121 -0.08 -4.72 16.12
N LYS A 122 0.16 -6.02 16.13
CA LYS A 122 -0.31 -6.92 17.16
C LYS A 122 0.58 -8.15 17.30
N ASP A 123 1.31 -8.27 18.40
CA ASP A 123 2.16 -9.42 18.71
C ASP A 123 3.12 -9.80 17.54
N ARG A 124 3.73 -8.79 16.84
CA ARG A 124 4.56 -8.96 15.64
C ARG A 124 5.83 -8.13 15.73
N ALA A 125 6.62 -8.35 16.78
CA ALA A 125 7.80 -7.56 17.10
C ALA A 125 8.86 -7.54 15.98
N GLU A 126 9.16 -8.70 15.36
CA GLU A 126 10.19 -8.80 14.31
C GLU A 126 9.78 -8.14 12.98
N PRO A 127 8.58 -8.35 12.42
CA PRO A 127 8.10 -7.57 11.28
C PRO A 127 8.12 -6.06 11.55
N LEU A 128 7.64 -5.63 12.72
CA LEU A 128 7.66 -4.22 13.10
C LEU A 128 9.08 -3.64 13.13
N ARG A 129 10.07 -4.39 13.64
CA ARG A 129 11.47 -3.95 13.65
C ARG A 129 11.95 -3.62 12.25
N ARG A 130 11.75 -4.53 11.29
CA ARG A 130 12.12 -4.30 9.87
C ARG A 130 11.42 -3.09 9.26
N CYS A 131 10.14 -2.91 9.57
CA CYS A 131 9.38 -1.76 9.12
C CYS A 131 10.00 -0.46 9.67
N LEU A 132 10.25 -0.38 10.97
CA LEU A 132 10.86 0.77 11.63
C LEU A 132 12.26 1.06 11.09
N ASP A 133 13.10 0.03 10.88
CA ASP A 133 14.45 0.18 10.32
C ASP A 133 14.42 0.80 8.92
N SER A 134 13.39 0.47 8.12
CA SER A 134 13.21 1.10 6.80
C SER A 134 12.81 2.57 6.89
N LEU A 135 12.09 2.98 7.93
CA LEU A 135 11.77 4.38 8.18
C LEU A 135 13.01 5.22 8.53
N ALA A 136 13.99 4.63 9.21
CA ALA A 136 15.26 5.29 9.50
C ALA A 136 16.08 5.63 8.24
N ALA A 137 15.86 4.92 7.15
CA ALA A 137 16.52 5.13 5.86
C ALA A 137 15.82 6.16 4.95
N LEU A 138 14.72 6.77 5.39
CA LEU A 138 13.98 7.76 4.61
C LEU A 138 14.81 9.03 4.37
N ARG A 139 14.72 9.55 3.16
CA ARG A 139 15.32 10.86 2.80
C ARG A 139 14.50 12.04 3.31
N TYR A 140 13.20 11.85 3.52
CA TYR A 140 12.32 12.87 4.07
C TYR A 140 12.62 13.13 5.54
N ARG A 141 12.74 14.41 5.94
CA ARG A 141 13.21 14.77 7.29
C ARG A 141 12.10 15.14 8.27
N SER A 142 10.99 15.69 7.77
CA SER A 142 9.95 16.27 8.62
C SER A 142 8.85 15.24 8.92
N PHE A 143 9.13 14.24 9.77
CA PHE A 143 8.12 13.25 10.17
C PHE A 143 8.32 12.74 11.58
N ASP A 144 7.25 12.19 12.14
CA ASP A 144 7.22 11.38 13.36
C ASP A 144 6.50 10.06 13.13
N VAL A 145 6.66 9.13 14.06
CA VAL A 145 6.07 7.79 13.97
C VAL A 145 5.16 7.54 15.17
N VAL A 146 3.96 7.02 14.93
CA VAL A 146 3.05 6.54 15.97
C VAL A 146 2.80 5.06 15.77
N VAL A 147 3.31 4.24 16.69
CA VAL A 147 3.08 2.80 16.74
C VAL A 147 1.96 2.51 17.72
N VAL A 148 0.90 1.85 17.26
CA VAL A 148 -0.22 1.43 18.12
C VAL A 148 -0.27 -0.09 18.17
N ASP A 149 -0.02 -0.62 19.37
CA ASP A 149 -0.10 -2.05 19.67
C ASP A 149 -1.55 -2.41 20.02
N ASN A 150 -2.20 -3.16 19.13
CA ASN A 150 -3.62 -3.44 19.20
C ASN A 150 -3.92 -4.74 19.94
N ALA A 151 -4.50 -4.64 21.10
CA ALA A 151 -4.82 -5.78 22.00
C ALA A 151 -3.57 -6.67 22.25
N PRO A 152 -2.46 -6.08 22.76
CA PRO A 152 -1.21 -6.78 22.99
C PRO A 152 -1.36 -7.90 24.03
N ARG A 153 -0.59 -8.99 23.82
CA ARG A 153 -0.48 -10.09 24.78
C ARG A 153 0.87 -10.12 25.48
N SER A 154 1.85 -9.41 24.96
CA SER A 154 3.21 -9.33 25.52
C SER A 154 3.73 -7.89 25.49
N GLY A 155 4.85 -7.64 26.15
CA GLY A 155 5.55 -6.34 26.10
C GLY A 155 6.58 -6.22 24.98
N GLU A 156 6.72 -7.22 24.11
CA GLU A 156 7.77 -7.29 23.09
C GLU A 156 7.70 -6.15 22.08
N THR A 157 6.50 -5.80 21.62
CA THR A 157 6.28 -4.65 20.72
C THR A 157 6.81 -3.36 21.32
N GLY A 158 6.47 -3.08 22.58
CA GLY A 158 6.95 -1.89 23.28
C GLY A 158 8.46 -1.90 23.49
N ALA A 159 9.08 -3.08 23.71
CA ALA A 159 10.53 -3.19 23.80
C ALA A 159 11.20 -2.83 22.47
N VAL A 160 10.71 -3.36 21.34
CA VAL A 160 11.22 -3.03 20.00
C VAL A 160 11.16 -1.54 19.73
N VAL A 161 10.04 -0.88 20.05
CA VAL A 161 9.90 0.58 19.82
C VAL A 161 10.89 1.37 20.67
N ARG A 162 11.05 1.05 21.96
CA ARG A 162 12.02 1.74 22.84
C ARG A 162 13.47 1.52 22.40
N ASP A 163 13.81 0.31 21.92
CA ASP A 163 15.15 0.02 21.42
C ASP A 163 15.45 0.82 20.15
N TRP A 164 14.46 0.89 19.26
CA TRP A 164 14.56 1.65 18.03
C TRP A 164 14.65 3.18 18.28
N GLU A 165 13.86 3.72 19.20
CA GLU A 165 13.91 5.13 19.63
C GLU A 165 15.30 5.53 20.12
N ARG A 166 15.91 4.67 20.96
CA ARG A 166 17.29 4.90 21.47
C ARG A 166 18.34 4.89 20.36
N ALA A 167 18.14 4.06 19.34
CA ALA A 167 19.04 3.97 18.19
C ALA A 167 18.86 5.14 17.20
N HIS A 168 17.68 5.77 17.16
CA HIS A 168 17.31 6.82 16.20
C HIS A 168 16.73 8.06 16.89
N PRO A 169 17.49 8.75 17.75
CA PRO A 169 16.99 9.86 18.60
C PRO A 169 16.53 11.10 17.80
N SER A 170 16.88 11.20 16.53
CA SER A 170 16.44 12.28 15.64
C SER A 170 15.04 12.08 15.06
N ILE A 171 14.43 10.91 15.21
CA ILE A 171 13.09 10.60 14.71
C ILE A 171 12.16 10.45 15.91
N GLY A 172 11.17 11.33 16.02
CA GLY A 172 10.14 11.23 17.05
C GLY A 172 9.34 9.95 16.90
N VAL A 173 9.24 9.13 17.97
CA VAL A 173 8.37 7.94 17.98
C VAL A 173 7.51 7.95 19.23
N ARG A 174 6.23 7.58 19.05
CA ARG A 174 5.27 7.36 20.16
C ARG A 174 4.74 5.95 20.11
N TYR A 175 4.81 5.27 21.23
CA TYR A 175 4.20 3.96 21.44
C TYR A 175 2.90 4.10 22.23
N LEU A 176 1.82 3.56 21.67
CA LEU A 176 0.49 3.55 22.30
C LEU A 176 -0.06 2.12 22.31
N GLN A 177 -0.92 1.82 23.28
CA GLN A 177 -1.68 0.58 23.32
C GLN A 177 -3.15 0.84 23.09
N GLU A 178 -3.80 0.07 22.22
CA GLU A 178 -5.24 0.04 22.05
C GLU A 178 -5.76 -1.32 22.58
N PRO A 179 -6.39 -1.37 23.75
CA PRO A 179 -6.77 -2.65 24.36
C PRO A 179 -7.90 -3.37 23.63
N VAL A 180 -8.73 -2.63 22.89
CA VAL A 180 -9.86 -3.23 22.17
C VAL A 180 -9.43 -3.68 20.77
N PRO A 181 -9.60 -4.97 20.41
CA PRO A 181 -9.24 -5.45 19.07
C PRO A 181 -9.92 -4.65 17.96
N GLY A 182 -9.14 -4.31 16.92
CA GLY A 182 -9.62 -3.62 15.72
C GLY A 182 -8.60 -2.64 15.15
N ALA A 183 -8.10 -2.92 13.93
CA ALA A 183 -7.10 -2.06 13.27
C ALA A 183 -7.61 -0.62 13.11
N ALA A 184 -8.88 -0.41 12.76
CA ALA A 184 -9.48 0.92 12.66
C ALA A 184 -9.43 1.69 13.99
N ARG A 185 -9.56 1.01 15.16
CA ARG A 185 -9.41 1.62 16.48
C ARG A 185 -7.98 2.07 16.71
N ALA A 186 -7.02 1.20 16.38
CA ALA A 186 -5.60 1.52 16.50
C ALA A 186 -5.23 2.73 15.61
N HIS A 187 -5.70 2.76 14.38
CA HIS A 187 -5.46 3.90 13.49
C HIS A 187 -6.14 5.19 13.96
N ASN A 188 -7.34 5.11 14.51
CA ASN A 188 -8.00 6.28 15.11
C ASN A 188 -7.26 6.80 16.35
N ARG A 189 -6.68 5.88 17.15
CA ARG A 189 -5.86 6.27 18.29
C ARG A 189 -4.58 6.99 17.85
N ALA A 190 -3.93 6.49 16.79
CA ALA A 190 -2.80 7.20 16.17
C ALA A 190 -3.22 8.56 15.60
N LEU A 191 -4.34 8.61 14.87
CA LEU A 191 -4.88 9.85 14.29
C LEU A 191 -5.16 10.91 15.37
N ALA A 192 -5.63 10.51 16.55
CA ALA A 192 -5.95 11.44 17.65
C ALA A 192 -4.72 12.18 18.17
N VAL A 193 -3.52 11.56 18.11
CA VAL A 193 -2.26 12.13 18.60
C VAL A 193 -1.32 12.60 17.48
N ALA A 194 -1.69 12.39 16.22
CA ALA A 194 -0.87 12.78 15.06
C ALA A 194 -0.73 14.30 15.01
N GLU A 195 0.51 14.78 14.88
CA GLU A 195 0.86 16.21 14.77
C GLU A 195 1.05 16.64 13.31
N GLY A 196 1.33 15.70 12.43
CA GLY A 196 1.49 15.97 11.01
C GLY A 196 0.22 16.50 10.34
N SER A 197 0.41 17.33 9.32
CA SER A 197 -0.69 17.80 8.46
C SER A 197 -1.30 16.64 7.67
N TRP A 198 -0.53 15.58 7.45
CA TRP A 198 -0.95 14.32 6.84
C TRP A 198 -0.61 13.16 7.77
N VAL A 199 -1.52 12.18 7.82
CA VAL A 199 -1.27 10.88 8.42
C VAL A 199 -0.99 9.87 7.33
N VAL A 200 0.14 9.18 7.44
CA VAL A 200 0.62 8.21 6.47
C VAL A 200 0.55 6.83 7.10
N ARG A 201 -0.36 6.00 6.64
CA ARG A 201 -0.55 4.65 7.15
C ARG A 201 0.30 3.66 6.37
N THR A 202 0.95 2.78 7.11
CA THR A 202 1.55 1.54 6.59
C THR A 202 1.34 0.39 7.57
N ASP A 203 1.62 -0.84 7.14
CA ASP A 203 1.48 -2.04 7.95
C ASP A 203 2.84 -2.43 8.57
N ASP A 204 2.84 -3.24 9.62
CA ASP A 204 4.05 -3.68 10.33
C ASP A 204 4.90 -4.71 9.55
N ASP A 205 4.37 -5.28 8.46
CA ASP A 205 5.05 -6.21 7.55
C ASP A 205 5.43 -5.56 6.20
N VAL A 206 5.75 -4.29 6.25
CA VAL A 206 6.16 -3.48 5.10
C VAL A 206 7.60 -3.00 5.28
N VAL A 207 8.32 -2.89 4.18
CA VAL A 207 9.57 -2.12 4.06
C VAL A 207 9.32 -0.99 3.09
N VAL A 208 9.56 0.24 3.51
CA VAL A 208 9.31 1.43 2.70
C VAL A 208 10.54 1.80 1.85
N ASP A 209 10.28 2.36 0.67
CA ASP A 209 11.33 2.93 -0.17
C ASP A 209 11.90 4.21 0.45
N PRO A 210 13.20 4.52 0.34
CA PRO A 210 13.78 5.77 0.85
C PRO A 210 13.11 7.06 0.37
N GLU A 211 12.46 7.04 -0.80
CA GLU A 211 11.72 8.17 -1.37
C GLU A 211 10.23 8.20 -0.96
N TRP A 212 9.76 7.24 -0.19
CA TRP A 212 8.35 7.02 0.09
C TRP A 212 7.61 8.25 0.59
N LEU A 213 8.08 8.87 1.70
CA LEU A 213 7.42 10.05 2.26
C LEU A 213 7.60 11.30 1.38
N ALA A 214 8.73 11.43 0.68
CA ALA A 214 8.95 12.53 -0.25
C ALA A 214 7.98 12.48 -1.44
N ALA A 215 7.70 11.26 -1.95
CA ALA A 215 6.72 11.03 -3.00
C ALA A 215 5.29 11.30 -2.51
N ILE A 216 4.96 10.90 -1.28
CA ILE A 216 3.65 11.20 -0.66
C ILE A 216 3.50 12.73 -0.48
N ALA A 217 4.49 13.42 0.04
CA ALA A 217 4.44 14.88 0.24
C ALA A 217 4.26 15.63 -1.08
N GLU A 218 4.97 15.22 -2.13
CA GLU A 218 4.82 15.80 -3.48
C GLU A 218 3.40 15.56 -4.01
N ALA A 219 2.87 14.34 -3.91
CA ALA A 219 1.53 14.03 -4.35
C ALA A 219 0.45 14.78 -3.54
N ALA A 220 0.62 14.87 -2.22
CA ALA A 220 -0.28 15.56 -1.30
C ALA A 220 -0.39 17.07 -1.60
N THR A 221 0.70 17.67 -2.06
CA THR A 221 0.78 19.11 -2.38
C THR A 221 0.64 19.41 -3.88
N SER A 222 0.29 18.43 -4.70
CA SER A 222 0.28 18.55 -6.17
C SER A 222 -0.89 19.38 -6.74
N GLY A 223 -1.84 19.81 -5.91
CA GLY A 223 -2.94 20.66 -6.32
C GLY A 223 -4.08 20.71 -5.32
N PRO A 224 -5.03 21.63 -5.51
CA PRO A 224 -6.13 21.81 -4.58
C PRO A 224 -7.04 20.58 -4.51
N GLY A 225 -7.63 20.36 -3.33
CA GLY A 225 -8.60 19.28 -3.12
C GLY A 225 -8.03 17.87 -3.04
N VAL A 226 -6.71 17.67 -3.08
CA VAL A 226 -6.10 16.37 -2.76
C VAL A 226 -6.26 16.13 -1.25
N GLU A 227 -6.92 15.04 -0.88
CA GLU A 227 -7.18 14.69 0.52
C GLU A 227 -6.73 13.25 0.86
N CYS A 228 -6.38 12.49 -0.17
CA CYS A 228 -5.84 11.15 -0.02
C CYS A 228 -4.75 10.90 -1.06
N VAL A 229 -3.67 10.24 -0.65
CA VAL A 229 -2.61 9.72 -1.52
C VAL A 229 -2.49 8.22 -1.28
N THR A 230 -2.41 7.44 -2.34
CA THR A 230 -2.13 6.01 -2.29
C THR A 230 -0.88 5.71 -3.11
N GLY A 231 -0.13 4.68 -2.72
CA GLY A 231 1.12 4.35 -3.36
C GLY A 231 1.17 2.94 -3.96
N LEU A 232 2.29 2.64 -4.59
CA LEU A 232 2.60 1.33 -5.15
C LEU A 232 2.98 0.36 -4.03
N ILE A 233 2.41 -0.84 -4.07
CA ILE A 233 2.74 -1.94 -3.16
C ILE A 233 3.21 -3.10 -4.01
N LEU A 234 4.44 -3.54 -3.79
CA LEU A 234 5.02 -4.70 -4.45
C LEU A 234 5.32 -5.81 -3.43
N PRO A 235 5.30 -7.08 -3.85
CA PRO A 235 5.69 -8.17 -2.96
C PRO A 235 7.18 -8.04 -2.63
N ALA A 236 7.52 -8.08 -1.33
CA ALA A 236 8.91 -8.11 -0.87
C ALA A 236 9.61 -9.43 -1.20
N GLU A 237 8.80 -10.49 -1.35
CA GLU A 237 9.27 -11.81 -1.76
C GLU A 237 8.19 -12.58 -2.52
N LEU A 238 8.61 -13.53 -3.33
CA LEU A 238 7.76 -14.52 -3.98
C LEU A 238 8.35 -15.91 -3.77
N ALA A 239 8.42 -16.29 -2.50
CA ALA A 239 9.13 -17.47 -2.04
C ALA A 239 8.26 -18.72 -1.97
N THR A 240 6.96 -18.61 -2.16
CA THR A 240 6.05 -19.75 -2.00
C THR A 240 4.91 -19.71 -3.03
N PRO A 241 4.30 -20.87 -3.35
CA PRO A 241 3.11 -20.93 -4.19
C PRO A 241 1.97 -20.06 -3.69
N ALA A 242 1.82 -19.87 -2.38
CA ALA A 242 0.78 -19.02 -1.81
C ALA A 242 0.97 -17.55 -2.21
N GLN A 243 2.20 -17.06 -2.22
CA GLN A 243 2.53 -15.70 -2.64
C GLN A 243 2.32 -15.49 -4.14
N GLU A 244 2.70 -16.47 -4.96
CA GLU A 244 2.40 -16.42 -6.40
C GLU A 244 0.90 -16.42 -6.70
N LEU A 245 0.11 -17.24 -5.98
CA LEU A 245 -1.35 -17.28 -6.13
C LEU A 245 -2.00 -15.94 -5.73
N LEU A 246 -1.46 -15.24 -4.73
CA LEU A 246 -1.93 -13.91 -4.36
C LEU A 246 -1.68 -12.88 -5.48
N GLU A 247 -0.51 -12.94 -6.13
CA GLU A 247 -0.21 -12.10 -7.28
C GLU A 247 -1.13 -12.40 -8.47
N GLN A 248 -1.43 -13.67 -8.74
CA GLN A 248 -2.41 -14.08 -9.76
C GLN A 248 -3.85 -13.63 -9.43
N PHE A 249 -4.20 -13.52 -8.14
CA PHE A 249 -5.48 -12.96 -7.70
C PHE A 249 -5.61 -11.47 -8.04
N GLY A 250 -4.49 -10.78 -8.28
CA GLY A 250 -4.41 -9.38 -8.67
C GLY A 250 -3.46 -8.57 -7.81
N GLY A 251 -2.85 -9.15 -6.79
CA GLY A 251 -1.87 -8.50 -5.93
C GLY A 251 -2.33 -7.14 -5.39
N TYR A 252 -1.39 -6.32 -4.98
CA TYR A 252 -1.67 -4.97 -4.49
C TYR A 252 -1.27 -3.86 -5.47
N ALA A 253 -0.43 -4.15 -6.47
CA ALA A 253 0.00 -3.16 -7.45
C ALA A 253 -1.19 -2.62 -8.27
N ARG A 254 -1.22 -1.31 -8.46
CA ARG A 254 -2.28 -0.63 -9.24
C ARG A 254 -1.72 0.05 -10.50
N GLY A 255 -0.55 -0.40 -10.95
CA GLY A 255 0.17 0.11 -12.12
C GLY A 255 1.25 1.12 -11.77
N TYR A 256 1.94 1.61 -12.80
CA TYR A 256 3.14 2.43 -12.67
C TYR A 256 2.93 3.86 -13.17
N ARG A 257 1.68 4.24 -13.45
CA ARG A 257 1.33 5.61 -13.87
C ARG A 257 0.60 6.33 -12.74
N ARG A 258 1.04 7.55 -12.47
CA ARG A 258 0.33 8.47 -11.57
C ARG A 258 -1.06 8.75 -12.10
N ARG A 259 -2.04 8.85 -11.19
CA ARG A 259 -3.43 9.15 -11.52
C ARG A 259 -4.04 10.00 -10.42
N ARG A 260 -4.76 11.04 -10.81
CA ARG A 260 -5.68 11.74 -9.93
C ARG A 260 -7.10 11.23 -10.20
N VAL A 261 -7.86 11.06 -9.15
CA VAL A 261 -9.24 10.56 -9.22
C VAL A 261 -10.12 11.39 -8.29
N ASP A 262 -11.24 11.89 -8.80
CA ASP A 262 -12.27 12.61 -8.05
C ASP A 262 -13.66 12.34 -8.67
N LEU A 263 -14.72 12.98 -8.14
CA LEU A 263 -16.08 12.88 -8.71
C LEU A 263 -16.34 13.87 -9.86
N GLY A 264 -15.40 14.78 -10.12
CA GLY A 264 -15.48 15.81 -11.16
C GLY A 264 -14.71 15.45 -12.43
N GLU A 265 -13.73 16.28 -12.75
CA GLU A 265 -12.94 16.20 -14.00
C GLU A 265 -12.12 14.92 -14.13
N ASN A 266 -11.62 14.36 -13.02
CA ASN A 266 -10.80 13.14 -13.00
C ASN A 266 -11.62 11.90 -12.67
N ARG A 267 -12.89 11.89 -13.02
CA ARG A 267 -13.79 10.77 -12.75
C ARG A 267 -13.49 9.59 -13.67
N PRO A 268 -13.20 8.38 -13.11
CA PRO A 268 -13.03 7.19 -13.92
C PRO A 268 -14.30 6.80 -14.69
N ALA A 269 -14.11 6.21 -15.87
CA ALA A 269 -15.21 5.68 -16.69
C ALA A 269 -15.88 4.41 -16.11
N ASP A 270 -15.49 3.97 -14.91
CA ASP A 270 -16.05 2.82 -14.21
C ASP A 270 -17.50 3.09 -13.78
N PRO A 271 -18.49 2.33 -14.26
CA PRO A 271 -19.90 2.55 -13.93
C PRO A 271 -20.21 2.34 -12.43
N LEU A 272 -19.39 1.58 -11.70
CA LEU A 272 -19.53 1.35 -10.27
C LEU A 272 -18.79 2.37 -9.41
N PHE A 273 -18.00 3.25 -10.02
CA PHE A 273 -17.32 4.30 -9.27
C PHE A 273 -18.34 5.23 -8.57
N PRO A 274 -18.14 5.62 -7.31
CA PRO A 274 -16.96 5.47 -6.46
C PRO A 274 -16.92 4.22 -5.56
N PHE A 275 -17.78 3.22 -5.72
CA PHE A 275 -17.77 2.01 -4.90
C PHE A 275 -16.57 1.08 -5.16
N THR A 276 -15.74 1.37 -6.14
CA THR A 276 -14.57 0.57 -6.55
C THR A 276 -13.24 1.12 -6.01
N THR A 277 -13.25 1.66 -4.80
CA THR A 277 -12.08 2.29 -4.15
C THR A 277 -10.86 1.38 -4.03
N GLY A 278 -11.03 0.07 -3.92
CA GLY A 278 -9.93 -0.89 -3.90
C GLY A 278 -9.04 -0.90 -5.16
N ARG A 279 -9.49 -0.24 -6.25
CA ARG A 279 -8.67 0.00 -7.44
C ARG A 279 -7.72 1.18 -7.31
N LEU A 280 -7.88 1.98 -6.25
CA LEU A 280 -7.09 3.18 -6.02
C LEU A 280 -5.90 2.94 -5.09
N GLY A 281 -5.92 1.87 -4.29
CA GLY A 281 -4.84 1.54 -3.36
C GLY A 281 -5.28 0.60 -2.24
N SER A 282 -4.48 0.50 -1.21
CA SER A 282 -4.72 -0.32 -0.01
C SER A 282 -4.15 0.36 1.23
N GLY A 283 -4.68 0.02 2.39
CA GLY A 283 -4.29 0.55 3.69
C GLY A 283 -2.83 0.36 4.07
N ALA A 284 -2.11 -0.57 3.44
CA ALA A 284 -0.67 -0.75 3.66
C ALA A 284 0.20 0.37 3.07
N ASN A 285 -0.37 1.24 2.22
CA ASN A 285 0.33 2.38 1.62
C ASN A 285 -0.66 3.49 1.25
N ILE A 286 -1.09 4.26 2.25
CA ILE A 286 -2.10 5.29 2.07
C ILE A 286 -1.87 6.46 3.03
N ALA A 287 -2.08 7.66 2.54
CA ALA A 287 -2.02 8.88 3.34
C ALA A 287 -3.30 9.68 3.22
N PHE A 288 -3.65 10.39 4.28
CA PHE A 288 -4.81 11.27 4.33
C PHE A 288 -4.44 12.63 4.92
N ASP A 289 -5.08 13.68 4.43
CA ASP A 289 -5.13 14.95 5.14
C ASP A 289 -5.70 14.71 6.54
N ALA A 290 -4.88 14.96 7.57
CA ALA A 290 -5.21 14.62 8.95
C ALA A 290 -6.44 15.37 9.47
N ALA A 291 -6.57 16.64 9.13
CA ALA A 291 -7.70 17.47 9.55
C ALA A 291 -9.00 17.02 8.88
N LYS A 292 -8.95 16.72 7.59
CA LYS A 292 -10.09 16.23 6.82
C LYS A 292 -10.54 14.84 7.29
N LEU A 293 -9.60 13.94 7.56
CA LEU A 293 -9.91 12.61 8.08
C LEU A 293 -10.55 12.70 9.48
N ARG A 294 -10.02 13.55 10.38
CA ARG A 294 -10.64 13.81 11.70
C ARG A 294 -12.04 14.38 11.56
N ALA A 295 -12.25 15.35 10.68
CA ALA A 295 -13.56 15.96 10.45
C ALA A 295 -14.62 14.96 9.94
N ARG A 296 -14.18 13.90 9.22
CA ARG A 296 -15.05 12.78 8.80
C ARG A 296 -15.24 11.71 9.87
N GLY A 297 -14.63 11.86 11.06
CA GLY A 297 -14.75 10.93 12.18
C GLY A 297 -13.74 9.76 12.14
N GLY A 298 -12.70 9.87 11.31
CA GLY A 298 -11.66 8.84 11.19
C GLY A 298 -12.13 7.57 10.49
N PHE A 299 -11.50 6.44 10.83
CA PHE A 299 -11.84 5.13 10.28
C PHE A 299 -13.05 4.50 10.98
N ASP A 300 -13.92 3.83 10.23
CA ASP A 300 -15.09 3.13 10.80
C ASP A 300 -14.67 1.89 11.59
N THR A 301 -14.81 1.94 12.92
CA THR A 301 -14.38 0.88 13.84
C THR A 301 -15.27 -0.38 13.82
N ALA A 302 -16.33 -0.42 13.00
CA ALA A 302 -17.06 -1.65 12.69
C ALA A 302 -16.39 -2.46 11.58
N LEU A 303 -15.44 -1.84 10.86
CA LEU A 303 -14.64 -2.43 9.79
C LEU A 303 -13.21 -2.70 10.26
N GLY A 304 -12.46 -3.42 9.43
CA GLY A 304 -11.03 -3.67 9.63
C GLY A 304 -10.69 -5.00 10.28
N PRO A 305 -9.42 -5.43 10.15
CA PRO A 305 -8.89 -6.58 10.88
C PRO A 305 -9.17 -6.48 12.39
N GLY A 306 -9.48 -7.61 13.02
CA GLY A 306 -9.84 -7.67 14.44
C GLY A 306 -11.32 -7.40 14.74
N THR A 307 -12.14 -7.11 13.73
CA THR A 307 -13.60 -6.98 13.81
C THR A 307 -14.30 -8.14 13.09
N PRO A 308 -15.62 -8.33 13.24
CA PRO A 308 -16.37 -9.29 12.42
C PRO A 308 -16.25 -9.03 10.92
N ALA A 309 -16.12 -7.76 10.49
CA ALA A 309 -16.01 -7.35 9.10
C ALA A 309 -14.64 -7.63 8.45
N ARG A 310 -13.57 -7.82 9.27
CA ARG A 310 -12.23 -8.30 8.87
C ARG A 310 -11.44 -7.42 7.89
N GLY A 311 -12.00 -6.32 7.38
CA GLY A 311 -11.36 -5.41 6.42
C GLY A 311 -12.30 -4.30 6.00
N GLY A 312 -11.84 -3.45 5.06
CA GLY A 312 -12.66 -2.44 4.37
C GLY A 312 -12.71 -1.07 5.02
N GLU A 313 -12.01 -0.83 6.13
CA GLU A 313 -11.94 0.48 6.79
C GLU A 313 -11.21 1.53 5.96
N ASP A 314 -10.16 1.11 5.27
CA ASP A 314 -9.39 1.92 4.33
C ASP A 314 -10.21 2.25 3.08
N LEU A 315 -10.91 1.26 2.52
CA LEU A 315 -11.78 1.45 1.37
C LEU A 315 -12.90 2.44 1.65
N LEU A 316 -13.49 2.37 2.87
CA LEU A 316 -14.54 3.30 3.27
C LEU A 316 -13.98 4.71 3.50
N ALA A 317 -12.79 4.86 4.07
CA ALA A 317 -12.16 6.16 4.23
C ALA A 317 -11.89 6.83 2.87
N VAL A 318 -11.42 6.09 1.87
CA VAL A 318 -11.27 6.60 0.49
C VAL A 318 -12.63 6.95 -0.13
N PHE A 319 -13.64 6.14 0.08
CA PHE A 319 -15.00 6.42 -0.38
C PHE A 319 -15.55 7.73 0.23
N ASP A 320 -15.30 7.95 1.53
CA ASP A 320 -15.71 9.17 2.22
C ASP A 320 -14.96 10.42 1.72
N VAL A 321 -13.67 10.29 1.36
CA VAL A 321 -12.92 11.35 0.69
C VAL A 321 -13.60 11.73 -0.62
N LEU A 322 -13.85 10.76 -1.49
CA LEU A 322 -14.46 11.01 -2.81
C LEU A 322 -15.86 11.59 -2.69
N THR A 323 -16.72 11.01 -1.86
CA THR A 323 -18.11 11.48 -1.70
C THR A 323 -18.22 12.79 -0.93
N GLY A 324 -17.19 13.17 -0.19
CA GLY A 324 -17.02 14.46 0.46
C GLY A 324 -16.42 15.56 -0.45
N GLY A 325 -16.20 15.27 -1.74
CA GLY A 325 -15.68 16.24 -2.72
C GLY A 325 -14.15 16.29 -2.79
N GLY A 326 -13.44 15.43 -2.03
CA GLY A 326 -11.98 15.35 -2.08
C GLY A 326 -11.48 14.51 -3.26
N GLY A 327 -10.20 14.70 -3.60
CA GLY A 327 -9.47 13.95 -4.61
C GLY A 327 -8.50 12.94 -4.01
N VAL A 328 -8.27 11.86 -4.75
CA VAL A 328 -7.28 10.82 -4.46
C VAL A 328 -6.19 10.86 -5.52
N VAL A 329 -4.93 10.86 -5.11
CA VAL A 329 -3.79 10.73 -6.01
C VAL A 329 -3.15 9.36 -5.78
N TYR A 330 -3.05 8.55 -6.82
CA TYR A 330 -2.20 7.37 -6.85
C TYR A 330 -0.81 7.76 -7.36
N GLU A 331 0.22 7.57 -6.52
CA GLU A 331 1.61 7.92 -6.81
C GLU A 331 2.49 6.67 -6.73
N PRO A 332 2.92 6.11 -7.86
CA PRO A 332 3.71 4.87 -7.86
C PRO A 332 5.12 5.03 -7.27
N SER A 333 5.67 6.25 -7.19
CA SER A 333 6.96 6.48 -6.53
C SER A 333 6.85 6.43 -5.00
N ALA A 334 5.64 6.55 -4.44
CA ALA A 334 5.39 6.19 -3.05
C ALA A 334 5.34 4.66 -2.97
N LEU A 335 6.50 4.01 -3.00
CA LEU A 335 6.64 2.57 -3.06
C LEU A 335 6.86 1.96 -1.69
N VAL A 336 6.19 0.84 -1.46
CA VAL A 336 6.45 -0.06 -0.33
C VAL A 336 6.55 -1.51 -0.79
N TRP A 337 7.35 -2.29 -0.07
CA TRP A 337 7.53 -3.72 -0.25
C TRP A 337 6.81 -4.46 0.86
N HIS A 338 5.84 -5.31 0.52
CA HIS A 338 4.97 -5.98 1.47
C HIS A 338 5.30 -7.47 1.58
N TRP A 339 5.47 -7.98 2.80
CA TRP A 339 5.72 -9.39 3.09
C TRP A 339 4.41 -10.17 3.12
N ASN A 340 4.07 -10.78 2.01
CA ASN A 340 2.85 -11.55 1.86
C ASN A 340 2.88 -12.88 2.63
N ARG A 341 1.71 -13.40 2.95
CA ARG A 341 1.56 -14.69 3.64
C ARG A 341 2.23 -15.82 2.85
N ARG A 342 3.09 -16.60 3.51
CA ARG A 342 3.86 -17.71 2.88
C ARG A 342 3.08 -19.01 2.79
N GLU A 343 2.09 -19.23 3.67
CA GLU A 343 1.37 -20.48 3.80
C GLU A 343 0.03 -20.46 3.04
N LEU A 344 -0.31 -21.57 2.38
CA LEU A 344 -1.57 -21.72 1.65
C LEU A 344 -2.79 -21.66 2.59
N ALA A 345 -2.66 -22.18 3.82
CA ALA A 345 -3.73 -22.08 4.82
C ALA A 345 -4.04 -20.62 5.18
N SER A 346 -3.00 -19.82 5.36
CA SER A 346 -3.11 -18.38 5.62
C SER A 346 -3.68 -17.63 4.43
N LEU A 347 -3.31 -18.00 3.20
CA LEU A 347 -3.89 -17.44 1.98
C LEU A 347 -5.40 -17.77 1.86
N ARG A 348 -5.78 -19.02 2.16
CA ARG A 348 -7.20 -19.42 2.16
C ARG A 348 -8.05 -18.59 3.13
N LYS A 349 -7.51 -18.33 4.32
CA LYS A 349 -8.17 -17.46 5.29
C LYS A 349 -8.25 -16.02 4.76
N LEU A 350 -7.16 -15.50 4.18
CA LEU A 350 -7.10 -14.16 3.62
C LEU A 350 -8.13 -13.95 2.50
N MET A 351 -8.33 -14.93 1.60
CA MET A 351 -9.35 -14.86 0.54
C MET A 351 -10.76 -14.74 1.11
N HIS A 352 -11.09 -15.52 2.13
CA HIS A 352 -12.35 -15.38 2.82
C HIS A 352 -12.50 -14.00 3.48
N ASP A 353 -11.47 -13.54 4.19
CA ASP A 353 -11.48 -12.25 4.89
C ASP A 353 -11.59 -11.07 3.89
N TYR A 354 -11.00 -11.17 2.69
CA TYR A 354 -11.19 -10.19 1.61
C TYR A 354 -12.64 -10.14 1.12
N GLY A 355 -13.28 -11.29 0.96
CA GLY A 355 -14.69 -11.34 0.60
C GLY A 355 -15.57 -10.66 1.66
N VAL A 356 -15.36 -11.00 2.94
CA VAL A 356 -16.10 -10.38 4.07
C VAL A 356 -15.87 -8.86 4.08
N GLY A 357 -14.61 -8.42 4.04
CA GLY A 357 -14.23 -7.00 4.10
C GLY A 357 -14.81 -6.19 2.93
N LEU A 358 -14.74 -6.73 1.72
CA LEU A 358 -15.31 -6.05 0.55
C LEU A 358 -16.83 -5.87 0.66
N ALA A 359 -17.57 -6.92 1.02
CA ALA A 359 -19.02 -6.82 1.12
C ALA A 359 -19.47 -6.01 2.34
N ALA A 360 -18.73 -6.06 3.47
CA ALA A 360 -18.93 -5.20 4.62
C ALA A 360 -18.72 -3.72 4.27
N TYR A 361 -17.64 -3.40 3.55
CA TYR A 361 -17.38 -2.06 3.02
C TYR A 361 -18.50 -1.57 2.12
N LEU A 362 -18.93 -2.37 1.12
CA LEU A 362 -20.02 -2.01 0.22
C LEU A 362 -21.33 -1.74 0.96
N THR A 363 -21.61 -2.52 2.02
CA THR A 363 -22.77 -2.30 2.89
C THR A 363 -22.65 -0.98 3.63
N ALA A 364 -21.49 -0.69 4.23
CA ALA A 364 -21.22 0.56 4.92
C ALA A 364 -21.36 1.77 3.99
N ALA A 365 -20.76 1.70 2.80
CA ALA A 365 -20.82 2.74 1.77
C ALA A 365 -22.25 2.99 1.28
N ALA A 366 -23.02 1.93 1.03
CA ALA A 366 -24.43 2.05 0.65
C ALA A 366 -25.29 2.68 1.76
N MET A 367 -25.02 2.36 3.02
CA MET A 367 -25.71 2.98 4.17
C MET A 367 -25.34 4.45 4.37
N ARG A 368 -24.10 4.86 4.02
CA ARG A 368 -23.68 6.28 4.07
C ARG A 368 -24.22 7.09 2.93
N GLN A 369 -24.34 6.51 1.73
CA GLN A 369 -24.76 7.17 0.50
C GLN A 369 -25.90 6.39 -0.20
N PRO A 370 -27.11 6.27 0.41
CA PRO A 370 -28.18 5.40 -0.09
C PRO A 370 -28.70 5.83 -1.47
N ARG A 371 -28.78 7.14 -1.75
CA ARG A 371 -29.20 7.66 -3.05
C ARG A 371 -28.21 7.28 -4.15
N LEU A 372 -26.91 7.37 -3.86
CA LEU A 372 -25.85 6.98 -4.78
C LEU A 372 -25.86 5.47 -5.04
N ALA A 373 -26.05 4.66 -4.00
CA ALA A 373 -26.14 3.21 -4.09
C ALA A 373 -27.37 2.79 -4.94
N LEU A 374 -28.52 3.41 -4.74
CA LEU A 374 -29.72 3.14 -5.53
C LEU A 374 -29.50 3.50 -7.01
N GLY A 375 -28.88 4.64 -7.29
CA GLY A 375 -28.55 5.04 -8.67
C GLY A 375 -27.58 4.10 -9.38
N LYS A 376 -26.79 3.33 -8.61
CA LYS A 376 -25.84 2.33 -9.13
C LYS A 376 -26.39 0.90 -9.16
N SER A 377 -27.57 0.65 -8.62
CA SER A 377 -28.17 -0.70 -8.52
C SER A 377 -28.27 -1.43 -9.87
N ARG A 378 -28.57 -0.73 -10.96
CA ARG A 378 -28.58 -1.26 -12.33
C ARG A 378 -27.23 -1.85 -12.78
N HIS A 379 -26.12 -1.45 -12.16
CA HIS A 379 -24.77 -1.92 -12.47
C HIS A 379 -24.31 -3.09 -11.58
N VAL A 380 -25.11 -3.53 -10.61
CA VAL A 380 -24.76 -4.64 -9.70
C VAL A 380 -24.42 -5.92 -10.48
N VAL A 381 -25.18 -6.22 -11.55
CA VAL A 381 -24.90 -7.36 -12.44
C VAL A 381 -23.49 -7.25 -13.06
N ALA A 382 -23.09 -6.04 -13.48
CA ALA A 382 -21.74 -5.80 -13.98
C ALA A 382 -20.69 -5.99 -12.88
N GLY A 383 -20.99 -5.59 -11.65
CA GLY A 383 -20.15 -5.81 -10.47
C GLY A 383 -19.97 -7.30 -10.17
N VAL A 384 -21.05 -8.07 -10.16
CA VAL A 384 -20.99 -9.52 -9.98
C VAL A 384 -20.16 -10.17 -11.10
N ARG A 385 -20.39 -9.79 -12.36
CA ARG A 385 -19.58 -10.28 -13.50
C ARG A 385 -18.10 -9.90 -13.34
N HIS A 386 -17.78 -8.74 -12.78
CA HIS A 386 -16.41 -8.34 -12.51
C HIS A 386 -15.75 -9.25 -11.47
N VAL A 387 -16.46 -9.65 -10.43
CA VAL A 387 -15.94 -10.55 -9.38
C VAL A 387 -15.78 -11.97 -9.87
N VAL A 388 -16.80 -12.54 -10.55
CA VAL A 388 -16.84 -13.97 -10.93
C VAL A 388 -16.39 -14.25 -12.37
N GLY A 389 -16.43 -13.27 -13.26
CA GLY A 389 -16.12 -13.46 -14.69
C GLY A 389 -14.64 -13.72 -14.93
N ARG A 390 -14.30 -14.82 -15.60
CA ARG A 390 -12.89 -15.17 -15.93
C ARG A 390 -12.20 -14.13 -16.82
N SER A 391 -12.92 -13.47 -17.70
CA SER A 391 -12.39 -12.41 -18.59
C SER A 391 -12.34 -11.03 -17.93
N SER A 392 -12.76 -10.92 -16.66
CA SER A 392 -12.75 -9.64 -15.96
C SER A 392 -11.30 -9.15 -15.70
N PRO A 393 -11.06 -7.84 -15.64
CA PRO A 393 -9.75 -7.30 -15.28
C PRO A 393 -9.20 -7.85 -13.96
N LYS A 394 -10.07 -8.17 -12.99
CA LYS A 394 -9.71 -8.80 -11.71
C LYS A 394 -9.12 -10.20 -11.89
N ASN A 395 -9.69 -10.99 -12.80
CA ASN A 395 -9.36 -12.40 -12.94
C ASN A 395 -8.42 -12.69 -14.13
N LYS A 396 -8.06 -11.66 -14.91
CA LYS A 396 -7.23 -11.80 -16.13
C LYS A 396 -5.86 -12.39 -15.87
N ALA A 397 -5.26 -12.10 -14.70
CA ALA A 397 -3.95 -12.59 -14.31
C ALA A 397 -3.98 -14.05 -13.79
N LYS A 398 -5.17 -14.59 -13.49
CA LYS A 398 -5.32 -15.95 -12.99
C LYS A 398 -5.01 -16.97 -14.10
N ARG A 399 -4.11 -17.89 -13.82
CA ARG A 399 -3.83 -19.01 -14.72
C ARG A 399 -5.03 -19.98 -14.76
N ARG A 400 -5.04 -20.87 -15.75
CA ARG A 400 -6.12 -21.87 -15.91
C ARG A 400 -6.22 -22.84 -14.74
N ASP A 401 -5.12 -23.10 -14.06
CA ASP A 401 -4.94 -23.97 -12.90
C ASP A 401 -5.13 -23.27 -11.55
N TYR A 402 -5.57 -22.00 -11.54
CA TYR A 402 -5.84 -21.27 -10.29
C TYR A 402 -6.84 -22.01 -9.40
N PRO A 403 -6.54 -22.22 -8.09
CA PRO A 403 -7.37 -23.05 -7.22
C PRO A 403 -8.77 -22.48 -7.02
N LYS A 404 -9.78 -23.25 -7.39
CA LYS A 404 -11.20 -22.87 -7.27
C LYS A 404 -11.66 -22.72 -5.82
N ASP A 405 -10.98 -23.36 -4.86
CA ASP A 405 -11.29 -23.23 -3.44
C ASP A 405 -11.02 -21.81 -2.93
N LEU A 406 -10.01 -21.12 -3.45
CA LEU A 406 -9.72 -19.72 -3.12
C LEU A 406 -10.84 -18.79 -3.60
N GLU A 407 -11.33 -18.99 -4.83
CA GLU A 407 -12.45 -18.22 -5.37
C GLU A 407 -13.75 -18.45 -4.58
N ARG A 408 -14.04 -19.72 -4.25
CA ARG A 408 -15.22 -20.06 -3.43
C ARG A 408 -15.16 -19.42 -2.04
N ARG A 409 -13.99 -19.38 -1.42
CA ARG A 409 -13.81 -18.76 -0.10
C ARG A 409 -14.05 -17.26 -0.14
N GLU A 410 -13.60 -16.58 -1.17
CA GLU A 410 -13.89 -15.16 -1.36
C GLU A 410 -15.41 -14.93 -1.48
N LEU A 411 -16.10 -15.71 -2.34
CA LEU A 411 -17.55 -15.59 -2.51
C LEU A 411 -18.33 -15.87 -1.23
N LEU A 412 -17.93 -16.91 -0.47
CA LEU A 412 -18.54 -17.19 0.84
C LEU A 412 -18.35 -16.03 1.82
N GLY A 413 -17.15 -15.44 1.83
CA GLY A 413 -16.89 -14.24 2.59
C GLY A 413 -17.80 -13.07 2.21
N MET A 414 -18.01 -12.86 0.91
CA MET A 414 -18.89 -11.78 0.43
C MET A 414 -20.34 -11.95 0.91
N VAL A 415 -20.83 -13.18 1.01
CA VAL A 415 -22.18 -13.45 1.56
C VAL A 415 -22.27 -13.08 3.03
N ALA A 416 -21.21 -13.32 3.80
CA ALA A 416 -21.17 -13.02 5.24
C ALA A 416 -20.97 -11.52 5.56
N GLY A 417 -20.37 -10.75 4.64
CA GLY A 417 -19.93 -9.37 4.86
C GLY A 417 -21.02 -8.40 5.38
N PRO A 418 -22.23 -8.35 4.79
CA PRO A 418 -23.28 -7.45 5.27
C PRO A 418 -23.66 -7.69 6.72
N ALA A 419 -23.87 -8.96 7.11
CA ALA A 419 -24.17 -9.32 8.47
C ALA A 419 -23.01 -8.99 9.43
N ALA A 420 -21.76 -9.25 8.99
CA ALA A 420 -20.56 -8.94 9.75
C ALA A 420 -20.43 -7.43 10.05
N TYR A 421 -20.73 -6.57 9.08
CA TYR A 421 -20.75 -5.12 9.30
C TYR A 421 -21.82 -4.72 10.31
N LEU A 422 -23.04 -5.23 10.17
CA LEU A 422 -24.14 -4.89 11.08
C LEU A 422 -23.86 -5.34 12.52
N VAL A 423 -23.31 -6.54 12.71
CA VAL A 423 -22.87 -7.03 14.03
C VAL A 423 -21.78 -6.13 14.61
N GLY A 424 -20.74 -5.78 13.82
CA GLY A 424 -19.69 -4.86 14.24
C GLY A 424 -20.24 -3.48 14.65
N ARG A 425 -21.25 -2.98 13.93
CA ARG A 425 -21.89 -1.69 14.23
C ARG A 425 -22.76 -1.74 15.50
N LEU A 426 -23.46 -2.82 15.76
CA LEU A 426 -24.24 -2.98 16.98
C LEU A 426 -23.36 -3.08 18.22
N GLY A 427 -22.23 -3.80 18.12
CA GLY A 427 -21.25 -3.90 19.23
C GLY A 427 -20.61 -2.56 19.62
N ARG A 428 -20.63 -1.55 18.74
CA ARG A 428 -20.16 -0.17 19.04
C ARG A 428 -21.04 0.58 20.04
N ARG A 429 -22.34 0.27 20.10
CA ARG A 429 -23.29 0.97 20.99
C ARG A 429 -23.07 0.68 22.47
N GLY A 430 -22.26 -0.34 22.80
CA GLY A 430 -21.93 -0.75 24.18
C GLY A 430 -20.61 -0.22 24.74
N GLY A 431 -19.80 0.52 23.98
CA GLY A 431 -18.48 0.95 24.45
C GLY A 431 -17.77 1.91 23.50
N SER A 432 -17.90 3.19 23.75
CA SER A 432 -16.85 4.19 23.52
C SER A 432 -17.33 5.58 23.91
N ALA A 433 -16.88 6.04 25.06
CA ALA A 433 -16.70 7.47 25.28
C ALA A 433 -15.55 7.95 24.34
N PRO A 434 -15.60 9.17 23.78
CA PRO A 434 -14.46 9.77 23.10
C PRO A 434 -13.31 9.84 24.09
N VAL A 435 -12.15 9.27 23.71
CA VAL A 435 -10.94 9.42 24.52
C VAL A 435 -10.55 10.90 24.47
N ALA A 436 -10.73 11.59 25.59
CA ALA A 436 -10.20 12.93 25.79
C ALA A 436 -8.67 12.88 25.60
N PRO A 437 -8.04 13.95 25.07
CA PRO A 437 -6.59 14.02 24.95
C PRO A 437 -5.98 13.85 26.35
N THR A 438 -5.17 12.84 26.55
CA THR A 438 -4.40 12.65 27.78
C THR A 438 -3.39 13.79 27.85
N GLU A 439 -3.49 14.63 28.87
CA GLU A 439 -2.51 15.67 29.19
C GLU A 439 -1.11 15.07 29.27
N ARG A 440 -0.15 15.84 28.80
CA ARG A 440 1.28 15.51 28.87
C ARG A 440 1.66 15.25 30.34
N SER A 441 2.01 14.03 30.67
CA SER A 441 2.68 13.76 31.93
C SER A 441 4.09 14.30 31.84
N THR A 442 4.28 15.55 32.24
CA THR A 442 5.57 16.10 32.67
C THR A 442 5.87 15.49 34.04
N GLU A 443 6.34 14.27 34.10
CA GLU A 443 7.07 13.82 35.28
C GLU A 443 8.51 14.29 35.16
N ALA A 444 8.81 15.33 35.93
CA ALA A 444 10.17 15.73 36.24
C ALA A 444 10.83 14.57 37.01
N VAL A 445 11.96 14.11 36.49
CA VAL A 445 12.84 13.18 37.18
C VAL A 445 13.61 14.00 38.25
N PRO A 446 13.69 13.51 39.49
CA PRO A 446 14.50 14.12 40.53
C PRO A 446 16.01 13.98 40.28
#